data_6d494d43e73107aa0f3c3f55cfb6f3c0
#
_entry.id   6d494d43e73107aa0f3c3f55cfb6f3c0
#
_cell.length_a   1.000
_cell.length_b   1.000
_cell.length_c   1.000
_cell.angle_alpha   90.00
_cell.angle_beta   90.00
_cell.angle_gamma   90.00
#
_symmetry.space_group_name_H-M   'P 1'
#
loop_
_entity.id
_entity.type
_entity.pdbx_description
1 polymer ?
#
loop_
_entity_poly.entity_id
_entity_poly.type
_entity_poly.pdbx_seq_one_letter_code
_entity_poly.pdbx_strand_id
1 'polypeptide(L)'
;MALTIDARDEQGVPLLALNGQLVMGDEVAQYRDRVFQLAGAGQRRLLVDLNGVEKIDSCGIGALVEMMVYTVKQGGQMKLIRLSRRVHNALLVHRLAPAFEIHDSADAAIASFNTAASA
;
A
#
# COMPACT_ATOMS: atom_id res chain seq x y z
N MET A 1 17.39 -2.75 -10.50
CA MET A 1 16.36 -3.79 -10.44
C MET A 1 15.00 -3.13 -10.43
N ALA A 2 14.08 -3.71 -11.12
CA ALA A 2 12.77 -3.13 -11.28
C ALA A 2 11.85 -3.46 -10.11
N LEU A 3 10.70 -2.84 -10.09
CA LEU A 3 9.59 -3.18 -9.22
C LEU A 3 8.61 -4.03 -10.01
N THR A 4 8.15 -5.11 -9.42
CA THR A 4 7.06 -5.92 -9.96
C THR A 4 5.83 -5.71 -9.08
N ILE A 5 4.69 -5.47 -9.70
CA ILE A 5 3.42 -5.30 -8.98
C ILE A 5 2.47 -6.39 -9.45
N ASP A 6 2.11 -7.29 -8.54
CA ASP A 6 1.07 -8.29 -8.78
C ASP A 6 -0.25 -7.77 -8.23
N ALA A 7 -1.22 -7.63 -9.11
CA ALA A 7 -2.57 -7.19 -8.72
C ALA A 7 -3.46 -8.41 -8.57
N ARG A 8 -4.08 -8.56 -7.40
CA ARG A 8 -4.99 -9.67 -7.10
C ARG A 8 -6.26 -9.14 -6.48
N ASP A 9 -7.29 -9.97 -6.48
CA ASP A 9 -8.52 -9.70 -5.76
C ASP A 9 -8.59 -10.63 -4.55
N GLU A 10 -8.72 -10.05 -3.38
CA GLU A 10 -8.85 -10.79 -2.13
C GLU A 10 -10.21 -10.48 -1.52
N GLN A 11 -11.15 -11.42 -1.69
CA GLN A 11 -12.51 -11.28 -1.14
C GLN A 11 -13.18 -9.98 -1.59
N GLY A 12 -12.99 -9.60 -2.84
CA GLY A 12 -13.56 -8.38 -3.41
C GLY A 12 -12.74 -7.12 -3.16
N VAL A 13 -11.58 -7.22 -2.53
CA VAL A 13 -10.70 -6.09 -2.27
C VAL A 13 -9.44 -6.20 -3.13
N PRO A 14 -9.11 -5.21 -3.96
CA PRO A 14 -7.88 -5.25 -4.73
C PRO A 14 -6.67 -5.21 -3.82
N LEU A 15 -5.70 -6.06 -4.14
CA LEU A 15 -4.44 -6.16 -3.42
C LEU A 15 -3.30 -5.98 -4.42
N LEU A 16 -2.41 -5.03 -4.13
CA LEU A 16 -1.20 -4.82 -4.90
C LEU A 16 -0.02 -5.39 -4.10
N ALA A 17 0.58 -6.46 -4.61
CA ALA A 17 1.78 -7.03 -4.01
C ALA A 17 3.00 -6.44 -4.71
N LEU A 18 3.81 -5.70 -3.98
CA LEU A 18 5.00 -5.04 -4.50
C LEU A 18 6.22 -5.90 -4.19
N ASN A 19 7.03 -6.16 -5.23
CA ASN A 19 8.24 -6.96 -5.10
C ASN A 19 9.40 -6.23 -5.78
N GLY A 20 10.52 -6.14 -5.09
CA GLY A 20 11.72 -5.51 -5.59
C GLY A 20 12.03 -4.19 -4.92
N GLN A 21 12.17 -3.13 -5.70
CA GLN A 21 12.64 -1.84 -5.21
C GLN A 21 11.57 -0.77 -5.38
N LEU A 22 11.18 -0.13 -4.29
CA LEU A 22 10.27 1.01 -4.33
C LEU A 22 11.11 2.28 -4.11
N VAL A 23 11.72 2.75 -5.19
CA VAL A 23 12.68 3.85 -5.17
C VAL A 23 12.34 4.90 -6.22
N MET A 24 12.99 6.06 -6.12
CA MET A 24 12.79 7.18 -7.03
C MET A 24 12.92 6.74 -8.50
N GLY A 25 12.04 7.26 -9.35
CA GLY A 25 12.05 7.01 -10.79
C GLY A 25 10.85 6.19 -11.23
N ASP A 26 11.09 5.27 -12.17
CA ASP A 26 10.03 4.47 -12.78
C ASP A 26 9.28 3.61 -11.78
N GLU A 27 9.96 3.13 -10.75
CA GLU A 27 9.37 2.27 -9.74
C GLU A 27 8.28 2.99 -8.96
N VAL A 28 8.58 4.19 -8.47
CA VAL A 28 7.59 5.01 -7.76
C VAL A 28 6.44 5.39 -8.71
N ALA A 29 6.77 5.77 -9.94
CA ALA A 29 5.75 6.13 -10.93
C ALA A 29 4.83 4.94 -11.23
N GLN A 30 5.39 3.73 -11.34
CA GLN A 30 4.63 2.52 -11.59
C GLN A 30 3.62 2.24 -10.47
N TYR A 31 4.05 2.39 -9.22
CA TYR A 31 3.17 2.20 -8.07
C TYR A 31 2.04 3.24 -8.07
N ARG A 32 2.37 4.51 -8.28
CA ARG A 32 1.37 5.58 -8.30
C ARG A 32 0.33 5.34 -9.40
N ASP A 33 0.79 4.97 -10.59
CA ASP A 33 -0.12 4.72 -11.73
C ASP A 33 -1.11 3.61 -11.42
N ARG A 34 -0.67 2.55 -10.74
CA ARG A 34 -1.56 1.44 -10.39
C ARG A 34 -2.62 1.88 -9.39
N VAL A 35 -2.27 2.69 -8.41
CA VAL A 35 -3.25 3.21 -7.45
C VAL A 35 -4.24 4.12 -8.18
N PHE A 36 -3.76 4.99 -9.07
CA PHE A 36 -4.64 5.87 -9.85
C PHE A 36 -5.61 5.07 -10.71
N GLN A 37 -5.16 3.98 -11.33
CA GLN A 37 -6.02 3.13 -12.14
C GLN A 37 -7.13 2.51 -11.29
N LEU A 38 -6.81 2.00 -10.12
CA LEU A 38 -7.80 1.40 -9.25
C LEU A 38 -8.83 2.43 -8.76
N ALA A 39 -8.37 3.59 -8.33
CA ALA A 39 -9.27 4.66 -7.90
C ALA A 39 -10.16 5.13 -9.04
N GLY A 40 -9.61 5.25 -10.25
CA GLY A 40 -10.36 5.63 -11.44
C GLY A 40 -11.41 4.60 -11.84
N ALA A 41 -11.19 3.34 -11.48
CA ALA A 41 -12.16 2.26 -11.69
C ALA A 41 -13.21 2.17 -10.57
N GLY A 42 -13.19 3.08 -9.61
CA GLY A 42 -14.18 3.13 -8.54
C GLY A 42 -13.84 2.29 -7.31
N GLN A 43 -12.62 1.75 -7.22
CA GLN A 43 -12.22 0.97 -6.06
C GLN A 43 -12.02 1.87 -4.85
N ARG A 44 -12.67 1.53 -3.74
CA ARG A 44 -12.64 2.33 -2.51
C ARG A 44 -11.82 1.70 -1.39
N ARG A 45 -11.49 0.42 -1.51
CA ARG A 45 -10.65 -0.30 -0.56
C ARG A 45 -9.46 -0.84 -1.30
N LEU A 46 -8.28 -0.73 -0.69
CA LEU A 46 -7.05 -1.15 -1.32
C LEU A 46 -6.11 -1.71 -0.28
N LEU A 47 -5.54 -2.88 -0.58
CA LEU A 47 -4.48 -3.47 0.21
C LEU A 47 -3.16 -3.36 -0.55
N VAL A 48 -2.09 -3.01 0.15
CA VAL A 48 -0.75 -2.98 -0.42
C VAL A 48 0.12 -3.93 0.40
N ASP A 49 0.55 -5.00 -0.25
CA ASP A 49 1.41 -6.01 0.36
C ASP A 49 2.87 -5.63 0.09
N LEU A 50 3.61 -5.37 1.14
CA LEU A 50 4.98 -4.88 1.05
C LEU A 50 6.02 -5.94 1.47
N ASN A 51 5.61 -7.19 1.58
CA ASN A 51 6.51 -8.26 2.01
C ASN A 51 7.70 -8.45 1.07
N GLY A 52 7.49 -8.23 -0.22
CA GLY A 52 8.54 -8.42 -1.23
C GLY A 52 9.40 -7.19 -1.50
N VAL A 53 9.20 -6.09 -0.78
CA VAL A 53 10.00 -4.87 -1.00
C VAL A 53 11.36 -5.04 -0.33
N GLU A 54 12.42 -5.09 -1.16
CA GLU A 54 13.78 -5.30 -0.71
C GLU A 54 14.54 -4.00 -0.47
N LYS A 55 14.08 -2.92 -1.10
CA LYS A 55 14.71 -1.61 -0.98
C LYS A 55 13.66 -0.53 -1.10
N ILE A 56 13.77 0.49 -0.26
CA ILE A 56 12.89 1.66 -0.29
C ILE A 56 13.72 2.89 0.06
N ASP A 57 13.50 3.98 -0.65
CA ASP A 57 14.13 5.26 -0.36
C ASP A 57 13.09 6.29 0.09
N SER A 58 13.51 7.53 0.31
CA SER A 58 12.61 8.59 0.76
C SER A 58 11.48 8.87 -0.24
N CYS A 59 11.74 8.68 -1.54
CA CYS A 59 10.71 8.85 -2.56
C CYS A 59 9.68 7.73 -2.50
N GLY A 60 10.13 6.50 -2.22
CA GLY A 60 9.22 5.37 -2.03
C GLY A 60 8.35 5.55 -0.81
N ILE A 61 8.93 6.00 0.30
CA ILE A 61 8.17 6.32 1.51
C ILE A 61 7.15 7.41 1.21
N GLY A 62 7.59 8.48 0.53
CA GLY A 62 6.70 9.57 0.15
C GLY A 62 5.55 9.10 -0.74
N ALA A 63 5.81 8.16 -1.66
CA ALA A 63 4.77 7.60 -2.51
C ALA A 63 3.74 6.80 -1.72
N LEU A 64 4.18 6.04 -0.71
CA LEU A 64 3.25 5.32 0.17
C LEU A 64 2.31 6.29 0.88
N VAL A 65 2.85 7.37 1.44
CA VAL A 65 2.05 8.39 2.12
C VAL A 65 1.12 9.10 1.14
N GLU A 66 1.65 9.53 0.00
CA GLU A 66 0.90 10.25 -1.02
C GLU A 66 -0.29 9.43 -1.51
N MET A 67 -0.09 8.16 -1.80
CA MET A 67 -1.15 7.31 -2.33
C MET A 67 -2.18 6.97 -1.27
N MET A 68 -1.78 6.85 -0.01
CA MET A 68 -2.72 6.68 1.09
C MET A 68 -3.62 7.92 1.21
N VAL A 69 -3.03 9.11 1.21
CA VAL A 69 -3.79 10.36 1.30
C VAL A 69 -4.72 10.50 0.08
N TYR A 70 -4.21 10.22 -1.11
CA TYR A 70 -5.01 10.26 -2.34
C TYR A 70 -6.23 9.34 -2.23
N THR A 71 -6.03 8.11 -1.78
CA THR A 71 -7.11 7.13 -1.64
C THR A 71 -8.18 7.63 -0.66
N VAL A 72 -7.76 8.19 0.47
CA VAL A 72 -8.69 8.76 1.45
C VAL A 72 -9.48 9.93 0.84
N LYS A 73 -8.82 10.79 0.09
CA LYS A 73 -9.48 11.93 -0.57
C LYS A 73 -10.50 11.47 -1.60
N GLN A 74 -10.32 10.29 -2.18
CA GLN A 74 -11.29 9.71 -3.11
C GLN A 74 -12.43 8.99 -2.39
N GLY A 75 -12.49 9.08 -1.08
CA GLY A 75 -13.53 8.44 -0.28
C GLY A 75 -13.23 6.98 0.05
N GLY A 76 -11.98 6.56 -0.10
CA GLY A 76 -11.59 5.18 0.13
C GLY A 76 -10.65 5.02 1.32
N GLN A 77 -10.11 3.82 1.43
CA GLN A 77 -9.15 3.45 2.47
C GLN A 77 -8.06 2.57 1.88
N MET A 78 -6.83 2.83 2.29
CA MET A 78 -5.69 1.99 1.94
C MET A 78 -5.08 1.43 3.23
N LYS A 79 -4.82 0.12 3.24
CA LYS A 79 -4.17 -0.53 4.36
C LYS A 79 -2.93 -1.25 3.86
N LEU A 80 -1.87 -1.23 4.67
CA LEU A 80 -0.63 -1.93 4.35
C LEU A 80 -0.63 -3.27 5.06
N ILE A 81 -0.11 -4.29 4.37
CA ILE A 81 -0.01 -5.62 4.97
C ILE A 81 1.38 -6.18 4.76
N ARG A 82 1.77 -7.05 5.68
CA ARG A 82 2.98 -7.86 5.56
C ARG A 82 4.23 -7.04 5.25
N LEU A 83 4.50 -6.01 6.04
CA LEU A 83 5.68 -5.17 5.82
C LEU A 83 6.95 -6.00 5.82
N SER A 84 7.80 -5.80 4.80
CA SER A 84 9.16 -6.32 4.86
C SER A 84 9.92 -5.59 5.98
N ARG A 85 11.03 -6.18 6.43
CA ARG A 85 11.87 -5.53 7.44
C ARG A 85 12.32 -4.15 6.98
N ARG A 86 12.68 -4.01 5.70
CA ARG A 86 13.13 -2.73 5.14
C ARG A 86 12.07 -1.66 5.25
N VAL A 87 10.83 -1.98 4.86
CA VAL A 87 9.73 -1.02 4.93
C VAL A 87 9.40 -0.70 6.38
N HIS A 88 9.31 -1.72 7.23
CA HIS A 88 9.02 -1.53 8.64
C HIS A 88 10.02 -0.57 9.29
N ASN A 89 11.31 -0.80 9.08
CA ASN A 89 12.36 0.04 9.63
C ASN A 89 12.30 1.46 9.07
N ALA A 90 12.04 1.60 7.77
CA ALA A 90 11.93 2.92 7.15
C ALA A 90 10.80 3.73 7.76
N LEU A 91 9.64 3.11 7.97
CA LEU A 91 8.50 3.80 8.59
C LEU A 91 8.78 4.20 10.03
N LEU A 92 9.50 3.35 10.78
CA LEU A 92 9.88 3.66 12.16
C LEU A 92 10.84 4.84 12.20
N VAL A 93 11.89 4.82 11.37
CA VAL A 93 12.91 5.88 11.35
C VAL A 93 12.29 7.24 11.02
N HIS A 94 11.35 7.26 10.09
CA HIS A 94 10.69 8.50 9.69
C HIS A 94 9.44 8.81 10.51
N ARG A 95 9.14 8.00 11.54
CA ARG A 95 7.99 8.18 12.43
C ARG A 95 6.67 8.22 11.69
N LEU A 96 6.56 7.42 10.63
CA LEU A 96 5.37 7.37 9.78
C LEU A 96 4.50 6.14 10.01
N ALA A 97 4.93 5.19 10.84
CA ALA A 97 4.13 4.00 11.10
C ALA A 97 2.71 4.34 11.59
N PRO A 98 2.52 5.32 12.51
CA PRO A 98 1.16 5.67 12.94
C PRO A 98 0.27 6.28 11.86
N ALA A 99 0.84 6.72 10.74
CA ALA A 99 0.07 7.29 9.63
C ALA A 99 -0.69 6.24 8.83
N PHE A 100 -0.33 4.96 8.99
CA PHE A 100 -0.91 3.87 8.22
C PHE A 100 -1.63 2.88 9.12
N GLU A 101 -2.67 2.24 8.59
CA GLU A 101 -3.19 1.01 9.16
C GLU A 101 -2.37 -0.15 8.60
N ILE A 102 -1.78 -0.92 9.49
CA ILE A 102 -0.87 -2.00 9.14
C ILE A 102 -1.38 -3.30 9.75
N HIS A 103 -1.46 -4.34 8.94
CA HIS A 103 -1.89 -5.65 9.38
C HIS A 103 -0.89 -6.72 8.92
N ASP A 104 -0.87 -7.84 9.63
CA ASP A 104 0.05 -8.94 9.31
C ASP A 104 -0.45 -9.81 8.16
N SER A 105 -1.72 -9.70 7.81
CA SER A 105 -2.31 -10.55 6.77
C SER A 105 -3.43 -9.82 6.04
N ALA A 106 -3.74 -10.31 4.83
CA ALA A 106 -4.88 -9.81 4.08
C ALA A 106 -6.19 -10.06 4.84
N ASP A 107 -6.34 -11.24 5.45
CA ASP A 107 -7.55 -11.57 6.20
C ASP A 107 -7.79 -10.60 7.34
N ALA A 108 -6.77 -10.27 8.11
CA ALA A 108 -6.89 -9.31 9.21
C ALA A 108 -7.26 -7.91 8.70
N ALA A 109 -6.65 -7.48 7.61
CA ALA A 109 -6.95 -6.19 7.01
C ALA A 109 -8.39 -6.12 6.49
N ILE A 110 -8.85 -7.17 5.82
CA ILE A 110 -10.21 -7.24 5.28
C ILE A 110 -11.23 -7.23 6.41
N ALA A 111 -10.99 -7.99 7.47
CA ALA A 111 -11.85 -7.98 8.65
C ALA A 111 -11.94 -6.58 9.25
N SER A 112 -10.84 -5.85 9.26
CA SER A 112 -10.78 -4.48 9.74
C SER A 112 -11.63 -3.52 8.90
N PHE A 113 -11.68 -3.69 7.57
CA PHE A 113 -12.58 -2.93 6.72
C PHE A 113 -14.04 -3.17 7.09
N ASN A 114 -14.40 -4.42 7.30
CA ASN A 114 -15.78 -4.79 7.62
C ASN A 114 -16.19 -4.25 8.99
N THR A 115 -15.30 -4.30 9.98
CA THR A 115 -15.56 -3.75 11.31
C THR A 115 -15.77 -2.24 11.23
N ALA A 116 -14.94 -1.53 10.48
CA ALA A 116 -15.06 -0.09 10.31
C ALA A 116 -16.39 0.27 9.62
N ALA A 117 -16.84 -0.56 8.66
CA ALA A 117 -18.10 -0.31 7.96
C ALA A 117 -19.32 -0.46 8.86
N SER A 118 -19.22 -1.26 9.92
CA SER A 118 -20.32 -1.49 10.85
C SER A 118 -20.36 -0.50 12.01
N ALA A 119 -19.35 0.32 12.12
CA ALA A 119 -19.29 1.35 13.16
C ALA A 119 -20.03 2.66 12.71
#